data_ed02f2875dc906ea2c0c5e53333f1bde
#
_entry.id   ed02f2875dc906ea2c0c5e53333f1bde
#
_cell.length_a   1.000
_cell.length_b   1.000
_cell.length_c   1.000
_cell.angle_alpha   90.00
_cell.angle_beta   90.00
_cell.angle_gamma   90.00
#
_symmetry.space_group_name_H-M   'P 1'
#
loop_
_entity.id
_entity.type
_entity.pdbx_description
1 polymer ?
#
loop_
_entity_poly.entity_id
_entity_poly.type
_entity_poly.pdbx_seq_one_letter_code
_entity_poly.pdbx_strand_id
1 'polypeptide(L)'
;MTPGHCLVIPKIHVQDIFELDDDTAAHVMQTCHSVANIIRKRLEPLGINLVNNNGAAADQSQFHFHMHLIPRYGRDRLLHPWERSYGNPDQIRSIAEILRGEREIPRSE
;
A
#
# COMPACT_ATOMS: atom_id res chain seq x y z
N MET A 1 -0.64 7.73 8.12
CA MET A 1 -0.83 6.47 7.39
C MET A 1 -2.26 6.00 7.56
N THR A 2 -2.96 5.70 6.48
CA THR A 2 -4.33 5.18 6.57
C THR A 2 -4.32 3.69 6.96
N PRO A 3 -5.36 3.19 7.63
CA PRO A 3 -5.46 1.77 7.92
C PRO A 3 -5.39 0.92 6.65
N GLY A 4 -4.54 -0.09 6.65
CA GLY A 4 -4.34 -0.96 5.49
C GLY A 4 -3.35 -0.46 4.45
N HIS A 5 -2.63 0.63 4.72
CA HIS A 5 -1.55 1.09 3.85
C HIS A 5 -0.52 -0.02 3.71
N CYS A 6 -0.34 -0.50 2.48
CA CYS A 6 0.55 -1.62 2.16
C CYS A 6 1.63 -1.19 1.19
N LEU A 7 2.74 -1.92 1.23
CA LEU A 7 3.81 -1.81 0.24
C LEU A 7 3.92 -3.12 -0.52
N VAL A 8 4.05 -3.04 -1.83
CA VAL A 8 4.38 -4.18 -2.68
C VAL A 8 5.80 -3.96 -3.18
N ILE A 9 6.67 -4.92 -2.87
CA ILE A 9 8.11 -4.84 -3.13
C ILE A 9 8.54 -6.09 -3.87
N PRO A 10 9.23 -5.97 -5.03
CA PRO A 10 9.77 -7.15 -5.69
C PRO A 10 10.90 -7.76 -4.86
N LYS A 11 11.07 -9.08 -4.93
CA LYS A 11 12.14 -9.77 -4.19
C LYS A 11 13.53 -9.47 -4.76
N ILE A 12 13.62 -9.23 -6.07
CA ILE A 12 14.88 -8.80 -6.67
C ILE A 12 15.16 -7.36 -6.29
N HIS A 13 16.44 -7.03 -6.07
CA HIS A 13 16.82 -5.68 -5.69
C HIS A 13 16.93 -4.81 -6.93
N VAL A 14 15.95 -3.91 -7.10
CA VAL A 14 15.96 -2.87 -8.13
C VAL A 14 15.65 -1.53 -7.47
N GLN A 15 16.32 -0.48 -7.90
CA GLN A 15 16.23 0.82 -7.25
C GLN A 15 14.91 1.53 -7.55
N ASP A 16 14.47 1.51 -8.80
CA ASP A 16 13.35 2.30 -9.27
C ASP A 16 12.70 1.65 -10.50
N ILE A 17 11.68 2.31 -11.04
CA ILE A 17 10.93 1.81 -12.19
C ILE A 17 11.81 1.66 -13.44
N PHE A 18 12.88 2.47 -13.56
CA PHE A 18 13.73 2.44 -14.74
C PHE A 18 14.58 1.18 -14.80
N GLU A 19 14.87 0.55 -13.66
CA GLU A 19 15.62 -0.69 -13.56
C GLU A 19 14.76 -1.95 -13.66
N LEU A 20 13.43 -1.81 -13.59
CA LEU A 20 12.53 -2.96 -13.69
C LEU A 20 12.58 -3.57 -15.09
N ASP A 21 12.59 -4.90 -15.16
CA ASP A 21 12.25 -5.61 -16.39
C ASP A 21 10.73 -5.78 -16.53
N ASP A 22 10.28 -6.11 -17.73
CA ASP A 22 8.85 -6.21 -18.03
C ASP A 22 8.16 -7.31 -17.22
N ASP A 23 8.82 -8.45 -17.01
CA ASP A 23 8.24 -9.56 -16.24
C ASP A 23 8.06 -9.17 -14.78
N THR A 24 9.04 -8.53 -14.17
CA THR A 24 8.94 -8.05 -12.80
C THR A 24 7.86 -6.97 -12.68
N ALA A 25 7.81 -6.04 -13.64
CA ALA A 25 6.77 -5.01 -13.65
C ALA A 25 5.38 -5.61 -13.71
N ALA A 26 5.19 -6.64 -14.55
CA ALA A 26 3.91 -7.35 -14.65
C ALA A 26 3.54 -8.04 -13.34
N HIS A 27 4.50 -8.72 -12.71
CA HIS A 27 4.26 -9.39 -11.42
C HIS A 27 3.92 -8.40 -10.31
N VAL A 28 4.60 -7.25 -10.26
CA VAL A 28 4.29 -6.20 -9.28
C VAL A 28 2.86 -5.73 -9.46
N MET A 29 2.44 -5.46 -10.70
CA MET A 29 1.07 -4.99 -10.94
C MET A 29 0.04 -6.07 -10.61
N GLN A 30 0.29 -7.32 -10.95
CA GLN A 30 -0.59 -8.43 -10.58
C GLN A 30 -0.74 -8.56 -9.07
N THR A 31 0.36 -8.41 -8.33
CA THR A 31 0.34 -8.43 -6.87
C THR A 31 -0.44 -7.23 -6.31
N CYS A 32 -0.23 -6.04 -6.85
CA CYS A 32 -0.98 -4.85 -6.46
C CYS A 32 -2.48 -5.04 -6.69
N HIS A 33 -2.85 -5.61 -7.82
CA HIS A 33 -4.24 -5.91 -8.15
C HIS A 33 -4.85 -6.88 -7.13
N SER A 34 -4.15 -7.94 -6.79
CA SER A 34 -4.63 -8.92 -5.80
C SER A 34 -4.75 -8.30 -4.41
N VAL A 35 -3.75 -7.55 -3.98
CA VAL A 35 -3.76 -6.88 -2.66
C VAL A 35 -4.86 -5.82 -2.60
N ALA A 36 -5.04 -5.04 -3.66
CA ALA A 36 -6.10 -4.04 -3.72
C ALA A 36 -7.49 -4.67 -3.54
N ASN A 37 -7.73 -5.83 -4.16
CA ASN A 37 -8.99 -6.54 -4.00
C ASN A 37 -9.16 -7.10 -2.58
N ILE A 38 -8.09 -7.55 -1.93
CA ILE A 38 -8.14 -7.98 -0.53
C ILE A 38 -8.49 -6.79 0.37
N ILE A 39 -7.84 -5.64 0.16
CA ILE A 39 -8.13 -4.42 0.92
C ILE A 39 -9.59 -4.02 0.74
N ARG A 40 -10.08 -4.02 -0.51
CA ARG A 40 -11.47 -3.65 -0.80
C ARG A 40 -12.46 -4.57 -0.07
N LYS A 41 -12.19 -5.85 -0.09
CA LYS A 41 -13.07 -6.86 0.52
C LYS A 41 -13.05 -6.80 2.05
N ARG A 42 -11.86 -6.58 2.63
CA ARG A 42 -11.66 -6.72 4.07
C ARG A 42 -11.83 -5.41 4.84
N LEU A 43 -11.46 -4.29 4.25
CA LEU A 43 -11.48 -2.99 4.92
C LEU A 43 -12.53 -2.03 4.37
N GLU A 44 -13.08 -2.32 3.20
CA GLU A 44 -14.15 -1.54 2.56
C GLU A 44 -13.83 -0.04 2.45
N PRO A 45 -12.65 0.35 1.95
CA PRO A 45 -12.36 1.76 1.73
C PRO A 45 -13.21 2.33 0.60
N LEU A 46 -13.35 3.65 0.56
CA LEU A 46 -14.05 4.33 -0.52
C LEU A 46 -13.22 4.39 -1.80
N GLY A 47 -11.89 4.32 -1.67
CA GLY A 47 -10.99 4.29 -2.81
C GLY A 47 -9.60 3.87 -2.38
N ILE A 48 -8.70 3.66 -3.35
CA ILE A 48 -7.32 3.28 -3.11
C ILE A 48 -6.43 4.08 -4.05
N ASN A 49 -5.36 4.70 -3.51
CA ASN A 49 -4.31 5.28 -4.32
C ASN A 49 -3.17 4.29 -4.45
N LEU A 50 -2.66 4.14 -5.67
CA LEU A 50 -1.42 3.42 -5.92
C LEU A 50 -0.35 4.46 -6.24
N VAL A 51 0.74 4.46 -5.48
CA VAL A 51 1.80 5.47 -5.61
C VAL A 51 3.16 4.80 -5.66
N ASN A 52 3.95 5.18 -6.64
CA ASN A 52 5.34 4.78 -6.76
C ASN A 52 6.17 6.03 -7.05
N ASN A 53 7.20 6.25 -6.25
CA ASN A 53 8.08 7.41 -6.38
C ASN A 53 9.44 6.95 -6.92
N ASN A 54 9.92 7.61 -7.97
CA ASN A 54 11.16 7.26 -8.65
C ASN A 54 12.08 8.46 -8.70
N GLY A 55 13.20 8.36 -7.98
CA GLY A 55 14.17 9.43 -7.85
C GLY A 55 13.86 10.35 -6.66
N ALA A 56 14.91 10.99 -6.13
CA ALA A 56 14.78 11.88 -4.97
C ALA A 56 13.88 13.08 -5.26
N ALA A 57 13.90 13.60 -6.49
CA ALA A 57 13.07 14.74 -6.90
C ALA A 57 11.57 14.40 -6.91
N ALA A 58 11.23 13.11 -6.95
CA ALA A 58 9.87 12.59 -6.88
C ALA A 58 9.56 11.95 -5.51
N ASP A 59 10.27 12.37 -4.48
CA ASP A 59 10.11 11.91 -3.09
C ASP A 59 10.47 10.45 -2.84
N GLN A 60 11.28 9.83 -3.68
CA GLN A 60 11.81 8.52 -3.37
C GLN A 60 12.82 8.63 -2.22
N SER A 61 12.50 7.99 -1.10
CA SER A 61 13.36 8.00 0.09
C SER A 61 14.01 6.64 0.37
N GLN A 62 13.43 5.57 -0.15
CA GLN A 62 13.98 4.22 -0.08
C GLN A 62 14.35 3.78 -1.49
N PHE A 63 15.63 3.45 -1.70
CA PHE A 63 16.13 3.11 -3.03
C PHE A 63 16.03 1.63 -3.31
N HIS A 64 14.89 1.07 -3.02
CA HIS A 64 14.39 -0.21 -3.45
C HIS A 64 12.98 0.04 -3.98
N PHE A 65 12.71 -0.38 -5.21
CA PHE A 65 11.40 -0.16 -5.83
C PHE A 65 10.28 -0.65 -4.93
N HIS A 66 9.28 0.19 -4.72
CA HIS A 66 8.09 -0.20 -3.96
C HIS A 66 6.86 0.56 -4.45
N MET A 67 5.72 -0.13 -4.42
CA MET A 67 4.43 0.45 -4.76
C MET A 67 3.61 0.58 -3.48
N HIS A 68 3.18 1.80 -3.18
CA HIS A 68 2.25 2.04 -2.08
C HIS A 68 0.82 1.76 -2.53
N LEU A 69 0.06 1.05 -1.70
CA LEU A 69 -1.39 0.95 -1.81
C LEU A 69 -1.97 1.64 -0.60
N ILE A 70 -2.67 2.76 -0.83
CA ILE A 70 -3.14 3.65 0.23
C ILE A 70 -4.66 3.69 0.21
N PRO A 71 -5.32 2.94 1.11
CA PRO A 71 -6.78 3.01 1.21
C PRO A 71 -7.23 4.40 1.68
N ARG A 72 -8.30 4.89 1.08
CA ARG A 72 -8.85 6.20 1.40
C ARG A 72 -10.28 6.02 1.91
N TYR A 73 -10.58 6.68 3.03
CA TYR A 73 -11.85 6.50 3.74
C TYR A 73 -12.73 7.77 3.72
N GLY A 74 -12.48 8.66 2.79
CA GLY A 74 -13.31 9.83 2.55
C GLY A 74 -13.07 10.99 3.51
N ARG A 75 -12.80 10.70 4.78
CA ARG A 75 -12.52 11.71 5.80
C ARG A 75 -11.07 11.70 6.27
N ASP A 76 -10.23 10.94 5.64
CA ASP A 76 -8.81 11.00 5.93
C ASP A 76 -8.29 12.37 5.48
N ARG A 77 -7.41 12.96 6.27
CA ARG A 77 -6.92 14.33 6.03
C ARG A 77 -5.69 14.38 5.15
N LEU A 78 -5.36 13.29 4.49
CA LEU A 78 -4.25 13.26 3.56
C LEU A 78 -4.65 13.98 2.29
N LEU A 79 -4.09 15.16 2.08
CA LEU A 79 -4.30 15.92 0.84
C LEU A 79 -3.55 15.26 -0.32
N HIS A 80 -2.42 14.64 0.00
CA HIS A 80 -1.58 13.95 -0.96
C HIS A 80 -1.28 12.54 -0.48
N PRO A 81 -1.32 11.53 -1.38
CA PRO A 81 -1.04 10.13 -1.00
C PRO A 81 0.37 9.89 -0.46
N TRP A 82 1.32 10.77 -0.80
CA TRP A 82 2.71 10.65 -0.38
C TRP A 82 3.03 11.33 0.96
N GLU A 83 2.07 12.00 1.59
CA GLU A 83 2.28 12.57 2.92
C GLU A 83 2.50 11.46 3.92
N ARG A 84 3.52 11.65 4.76
CA ARG A 84 3.90 10.64 5.74
C ARG A 84 3.20 10.85 7.06
N SER A 85 2.67 9.76 7.60
CA SER A 85 2.28 9.69 9.00
C SER A 85 2.64 8.31 9.52
N TYR A 86 3.02 8.24 10.80
CA TYR A 86 3.34 6.96 11.44
C TYR A 86 2.09 6.38 12.07
N GLY A 87 1.79 5.13 11.77
CA GLY A 87 0.66 4.44 12.36
C GLY A 87 0.97 3.91 13.76
N ASN A 88 -0.08 3.66 14.53
CA ASN A 88 0.02 2.97 15.80
C ASN A 88 0.39 1.49 15.56
N PRO A 89 1.44 0.94 16.23
CA PRO A 89 1.85 -0.44 16.00
C PRO A 89 0.77 -1.49 16.27
N ASP A 90 -0.07 -1.29 17.28
CA ASP A 90 -1.14 -2.23 17.60
C ASP A 90 -2.24 -2.19 16.53
N GLN A 91 -2.55 -1.01 16.02
CA GLN A 91 -3.49 -0.83 14.92
C GLN A 91 -2.95 -1.49 13.65
N ILE A 92 -1.67 -1.31 13.35
CA ILE A 92 -1.02 -1.92 12.19
C ILE A 92 -1.12 -3.44 12.27
N ARG A 93 -0.86 -4.02 13.44
CA ARG A 93 -0.97 -5.46 13.66
C ARG A 93 -2.40 -5.97 13.44
N SER A 94 -3.38 -5.28 14.00
CA SER A 94 -4.79 -5.64 13.86
C SER A 94 -5.24 -5.60 12.39
N ILE A 95 -4.83 -4.57 11.66
CA ILE A 95 -5.16 -4.44 10.23
C ILE A 95 -4.47 -5.54 9.42
N ALA A 96 -3.22 -5.87 9.72
CA ALA A 96 -2.52 -6.97 9.05
C ALA A 96 -3.24 -8.30 9.27
N GLU A 97 -3.74 -8.57 10.49
CA GLU A 97 -4.53 -9.77 10.79
C GLU A 97 -5.82 -9.81 9.97
N ILE A 98 -6.52 -8.67 9.86
CA ILE A 98 -7.73 -8.56 9.05
C ILE A 98 -7.43 -8.87 7.58
N LEU A 99 -6.37 -8.30 7.02
CA LEU A 99 -5.99 -8.49 5.63
C LEU A 99 -5.58 -9.94 5.33
N ARG A 100 -4.99 -10.64 6.30
CA ARG A 100 -4.66 -12.06 6.16
C ARG A 100 -5.86 -12.98 6.37
N GLY A 101 -7.02 -12.43 6.78
CA GLY A 101 -8.20 -13.23 7.08
C GLY A 101 -8.17 -13.92 8.45
N GLU A 102 -7.24 -13.54 9.32
CA GLU A 102 -7.09 -14.10 10.67
C GLU A 102 -8.05 -13.44 11.68
N ARG A 103 -8.63 -12.32 11.30
CA ARG A 103 -9.51 -11.52 12.15
C ARG A 103 -10.56 -10.84 11.30
N GLU A 104 -11.80 -10.78 11.80
CA GLU A 104 -12.86 -10.04 11.14
C GLU A 104 -12.80 -8.56 11.51
N ILE A 105 -13.29 -7.71 10.60
CA ILE A 105 -13.44 -6.30 10.87
C ILE A 105 -14.52 -6.12 11.93
N PRO A 106 -14.24 -5.40 13.05
CA PRO A 106 -15.28 -5.07 14.00
C PRO A 106 -16.35 -4.23 13.31
N ARG A 107 -17.59 -4.68 13.34
CA ARG A 107 -18.71 -3.91 12.79
C ARG A 107 -19.08 -2.84 13.79
N SER A 108 -19.07 -1.58 13.32
CA SER A 108 -19.65 -0.50 14.10
C SER A 108 -21.17 -0.63 14.09
N GLU A 109 -21.72 -0.60 15.25
CA GLU A 109 -23.17 -0.56 15.42
C GLU A 109 -23.71 0.85 15.18
#